data_0fc1273519a01db04776d1fb4fc44767
#
_entry.id   0fc1273519a01db04776d1fb4fc44767
#
_cell.length_a   1.000
_cell.length_b   1.000
_cell.length_c   1.000
_cell.angle_alpha   90.00
_cell.angle_beta   90.00
_cell.angle_gamma   90.00
#
_symmetry.space_group_name_H-M   'P 1'
#
loop_
_entity.id
_entity.type
_entity.pdbx_description
1 polymer ?
#
loop_
_entity_poly.entity_id
_entity_poly.type
_entity_poly.pdbx_seq_one_letter_code
_entity_poly.pdbx_strand_id
1 'polypeptide(L)'
;LRQLLPPGAVREAEIPCTEIADEPAFGWRGAMLDVSRHFFDKEEILGLLDQMAQLKLNKFHWHLTDDQGWRIEIRRYPDLTGKGAWRHFNKQDTICTGRARRELNDDFLLPEKRLRTEGADTLYGGCYTQRDIREIVSYAAARGIDVIPEIDMPGHFLQAIEHYPWLTCFRPETWSEQAFSSPLCLGRDDVLRFCEEIWEEVFELFPYEYVHIGGDEVNTVSYTHLRAHET
;
A
#
# COMPACT_ATOMS: atom_id res chain seq x y z
N LEU A 1 31.71 0.96 -3.23
CA LEU A 1 32.54 1.31 -2.06
C LEU A 1 32.16 0.53 -0.81
N ARG A 2 30.84 0.41 -0.48
CA ARG A 2 30.39 -0.28 0.75
C ARG A 2 30.89 -1.73 0.89
N GLN A 3 31.00 -2.46 -0.23
CA GLN A 3 31.50 -3.83 -0.27
C GLN A 3 33.02 -3.94 -0.01
N LEU A 4 33.74 -2.83 -0.06
CA LEU A 4 35.17 -2.76 0.26
C LEU A 4 35.44 -2.46 1.74
N LEU A 5 34.39 -2.12 2.49
CA LEU A 5 34.49 -1.87 3.92
C LEU A 5 34.40 -3.19 4.69
N PRO A 6 35.19 -3.36 5.77
CA PRO A 6 35.05 -4.51 6.64
C PRO A 6 33.66 -4.54 7.30
N PRO A 7 33.12 -5.72 7.60
CA PRO A 7 31.85 -5.84 8.31
C PRO A 7 31.98 -5.26 9.73
N GLY A 8 30.96 -4.51 10.15
CA GLY A 8 30.89 -3.89 11.47
C GLY A 8 31.12 -2.38 11.45
N ALA A 9 30.93 -1.74 12.59
CA ALA A 9 31.18 -0.32 12.77
C ALA A 9 32.68 -0.05 12.94
N VAL A 10 33.33 0.47 11.91
CA VAL A 10 34.73 0.92 11.97
C VAL A 10 34.77 2.44 11.87
N ARG A 11 35.63 3.06 12.64
CA ARG A 11 35.86 4.53 12.60
C ARG A 11 36.73 4.92 11.40
N GLU A 12 37.66 4.08 11.03
CA GLU A 12 38.59 4.28 9.90
C GLU A 12 38.78 2.95 9.18
N ALA A 13 38.85 2.98 7.86
CA ALA A 13 39.13 1.82 7.02
C ALA A 13 40.07 2.24 5.89
N GLU A 14 41.14 1.47 5.68
CA GLU A 14 41.96 1.59 4.50
C GLU A 14 41.35 0.82 3.34
N ILE A 15 41.10 1.54 2.27
CA ILE A 15 40.58 0.94 1.01
C ILE A 15 41.76 1.00 0.03
N PRO A 16 42.22 -0.15 -0.53
CA PRO A 16 43.28 -0.15 -1.51
C PRO A 16 42.84 0.60 -2.77
N CYS A 17 43.80 1.31 -3.39
CA CYS A 17 43.55 1.90 -4.70
C CYS A 17 43.16 0.79 -5.67
N THR A 18 41.95 0.86 -6.21
CA THR A 18 41.43 -0.18 -7.11
C THR A 18 40.56 0.47 -8.19
N GLU A 19 40.55 -0.13 -9.35
CA GLU A 19 39.62 0.21 -10.44
C GLU A 19 38.48 -0.82 -10.42
N ILE A 20 37.24 -0.32 -10.40
CA ILE A 20 36.06 -1.17 -10.38
C ILE A 20 35.22 -0.83 -11.60
N ALA A 21 35.03 -1.80 -12.48
CA ALA A 21 34.06 -1.77 -13.56
C ALA A 21 32.92 -2.72 -13.18
N ASP A 22 31.80 -2.17 -12.78
CA ASP A 22 30.62 -2.94 -12.32
C ASP A 22 29.33 -2.25 -12.78
N GLU A 23 28.45 -3.03 -13.40
CA GLU A 23 27.11 -2.58 -13.77
C GLU A 23 26.08 -3.65 -13.40
N PRO A 24 24.85 -3.27 -13.05
CA PRO A 24 23.81 -4.25 -12.75
C PRO A 24 23.34 -4.96 -14.02
N ALA A 25 23.16 -6.28 -13.95
CA ALA A 25 22.65 -7.09 -15.05
C ALA A 25 21.20 -6.70 -15.46
N PHE A 26 20.41 -6.13 -14.51
CA PHE A 26 19.06 -5.67 -14.75
C PHE A 26 18.90 -4.20 -14.37
N GLY A 27 18.34 -3.41 -15.28
CA GLY A 27 18.00 -2.00 -15.00
C GLY A 27 16.90 -1.84 -13.97
N TRP A 28 15.92 -2.74 -13.96
CA TRP A 28 14.82 -2.79 -13.01
C TRP A 28 15.09 -3.83 -11.92
N ARG A 29 15.25 -3.38 -10.68
CA ARG A 29 15.49 -4.22 -9.51
C ARG A 29 14.60 -3.73 -8.37
N GLY A 30 13.44 -4.34 -8.22
CA GLY A 30 12.38 -3.87 -7.34
C GLY A 30 12.09 -4.79 -6.16
N ALA A 31 11.42 -4.22 -5.19
CA ALA A 31 10.70 -4.92 -4.14
C ALA A 31 9.31 -4.30 -4.01
N MET A 32 8.33 -5.12 -3.67
CA MET A 32 6.95 -4.71 -3.41
C MET A 32 6.65 -4.84 -1.92
N LEU A 33 5.89 -3.89 -1.38
CA LEU A 33 5.34 -3.97 -0.03
C LEU A 33 3.85 -3.65 -0.04
N ASP A 34 3.06 -4.58 0.47
CA ASP A 34 1.65 -4.41 0.76
C ASP A 34 1.48 -3.79 2.16
N VAL A 35 1.03 -2.55 2.19
CA VAL A 35 0.75 -1.83 3.45
C VAL A 35 -0.74 -1.79 3.76
N SER A 36 -1.58 -2.30 2.88
CA SER A 36 -3.03 -2.35 3.05
C SER A 36 -3.43 -3.47 4.02
N ARG A 37 -3.00 -4.71 3.75
CA ARG A 37 -3.32 -5.85 4.62
C ARG A 37 -2.65 -5.73 5.97
N HIS A 38 -1.42 -5.22 6.01
CA HIS A 38 -0.71 -4.87 7.23
C HIS A 38 -0.07 -3.49 7.11
N PHE A 39 -0.44 -2.56 7.98
CA PHE A 39 0.08 -1.20 7.93
C PHE A 39 1.48 -1.12 8.56
N PHE A 40 2.44 -0.57 7.82
CA PHE A 40 3.78 -0.22 8.28
C PHE A 40 3.88 1.31 8.40
N ASP A 41 4.40 1.82 9.49
CA ASP A 41 4.57 3.27 9.62
C ASP A 41 5.74 3.82 8.80
N LYS A 42 5.85 5.14 8.76
CA LYS A 42 6.87 5.83 7.97
C LYS A 42 8.28 5.35 8.32
N GLU A 43 8.59 5.18 9.58
CA GLU A 43 9.92 4.78 10.06
C GLU A 43 10.30 3.39 9.55
N GLU A 44 9.33 2.48 9.48
CA GLU A 44 9.54 1.13 8.94
C GLU A 44 9.76 1.17 7.41
N ILE A 45 9.05 2.04 6.69
CA ILE A 45 9.27 2.26 5.26
C ILE A 45 10.67 2.84 5.00
N LEU A 46 11.11 3.83 5.80
CA LEU A 46 12.45 4.38 5.68
C LEU A 46 13.53 3.33 5.93
N GLY A 47 13.32 2.45 6.92
CA GLY A 47 14.20 1.30 7.19
C GLY A 47 14.27 0.30 6.02
N LEU A 48 13.12 0.02 5.38
CA LEU A 48 13.08 -0.82 4.18
C LEU A 48 13.87 -0.19 3.02
N LEU A 49 13.69 1.10 2.78
CA LEU A 49 14.41 1.84 1.73
C LEU A 49 15.93 1.82 1.96
N ASP A 50 16.38 1.87 3.23
CA ASP A 50 17.80 1.70 3.56
C ASP A 50 18.33 0.30 3.20
N GLN A 51 17.55 -0.74 3.47
CA GLN A 51 17.91 -2.11 3.11
C GLN A 51 17.90 -2.29 1.58
N MET A 52 16.91 -1.75 0.88
CA MET A 52 16.82 -1.76 -0.58
C MET A 52 18.07 -1.10 -1.20
N ALA A 53 18.47 0.06 -0.69
CA ALA A 53 19.67 0.75 -1.15
C ALA A 53 20.95 -0.08 -0.93
N GLN A 54 21.04 -0.78 0.21
CA GLN A 54 22.18 -1.68 0.48
C GLN A 54 22.25 -2.84 -0.51
N LEU A 55 21.10 -3.36 -0.93
CA LEU A 55 20.96 -4.45 -1.90
C LEU A 55 20.97 -3.97 -3.36
N LYS A 56 21.20 -2.67 -3.59
CA LYS A 56 21.17 -2.04 -4.93
C LYS A 56 19.82 -2.20 -5.65
N LEU A 57 18.72 -2.33 -4.90
CA LEU A 57 17.37 -2.25 -5.46
C LEU A 57 17.06 -0.78 -5.77
N ASN A 58 16.36 -0.54 -6.87
CA ASN A 58 16.08 0.81 -7.36
C ASN A 58 14.61 1.09 -7.69
N LYS A 59 13.71 0.17 -7.41
CA LYS A 59 12.28 0.32 -7.61
C LYS A 59 11.53 -0.17 -6.37
N PHE A 60 10.77 0.72 -5.75
CA PHE A 60 9.89 0.40 -4.63
C PHE A 60 8.45 0.44 -5.09
N HIS A 61 7.85 -0.73 -5.26
CA HIS A 61 6.43 -0.89 -5.57
C HIS A 61 5.64 -0.86 -4.25
N TRP A 62 4.81 0.16 -4.09
CA TRP A 62 4.10 0.44 -2.84
C TRP A 62 2.60 0.25 -3.02
N HIS A 63 2.09 -0.90 -2.56
CA HIS A 63 0.68 -1.25 -2.61
C HIS A 63 -0.07 -0.54 -1.47
N LEU A 64 -0.75 0.56 -1.81
CA LEU A 64 -1.28 1.52 -0.85
C LEU A 64 -2.75 1.30 -0.50
N THR A 65 -3.49 0.56 -1.31
CA THR A 65 -4.95 0.40 -1.14
C THR A 65 -5.41 -1.01 -1.44
N ASP A 66 -6.33 -1.51 -0.62
CA ASP A 66 -6.98 -2.80 -0.80
C ASP A 66 -8.22 -2.90 0.11
N ASP A 67 -8.91 -4.04 0.09
CA ASP A 67 -10.11 -4.33 0.90
C ASP A 67 -9.94 -4.14 2.41
N GLN A 68 -8.70 -4.25 2.92
CA GLN A 68 -8.40 -4.19 4.35
C GLN A 68 -7.93 -2.81 4.81
N GLY A 69 -7.67 -1.88 3.90
CA GLY A 69 -7.27 -0.55 4.29
C GLY A 69 -6.86 0.37 3.15
N TRP A 70 -7.27 1.60 3.27
CA TRP A 70 -6.84 2.70 2.40
C TRP A 70 -5.74 3.50 3.09
N ARG A 71 -4.52 3.52 2.57
CA ARG A 71 -3.34 4.01 3.29
C ARG A 71 -2.81 5.37 2.85
N ILE A 72 -3.30 5.94 1.77
CA ILE A 72 -2.86 7.24 1.23
C ILE A 72 -3.92 8.31 1.42
N GLU A 73 -3.52 9.46 1.99
CA GLU A 73 -4.42 10.63 2.14
C GLU A 73 -4.79 11.19 0.77
N ILE A 74 -6.11 11.24 0.50
CA ILE A 74 -6.72 11.93 -0.64
C ILE A 74 -7.60 13.04 -0.07
N ARG A 75 -7.22 14.29 -0.29
CA ARG A 75 -7.87 15.45 0.34
C ARG A 75 -9.30 15.66 -0.14
N ARG A 76 -9.58 15.32 -1.39
CA ARG A 76 -10.94 15.39 -1.94
C ARG A 76 -11.88 14.38 -1.29
N TYR A 77 -11.34 13.27 -0.79
CA TYR A 77 -12.10 12.17 -0.22
C TYR A 77 -11.59 11.79 1.18
N PRO A 78 -11.80 12.63 2.18
CA PRO A 78 -11.19 12.47 3.51
C PRO A 78 -11.61 11.21 4.25
N ASP A 79 -12.79 10.65 3.96
CA ASP A 79 -13.26 9.43 4.60
C ASP A 79 -12.46 8.18 4.14
N LEU A 80 -11.75 8.25 3.01
CA LEU A 80 -10.85 7.17 2.58
C LEU A 80 -9.78 6.85 3.64
N THR A 81 -9.23 7.87 4.29
CA THR A 81 -8.26 7.68 5.38
C THR A 81 -8.85 7.88 6.75
N GLY A 82 -9.86 8.77 6.90
CA GLY A 82 -10.53 9.01 8.18
C GLY A 82 -11.22 7.77 8.73
N LYS A 83 -11.80 6.97 7.84
CA LYS A 83 -12.53 5.74 8.14
C LYS A 83 -11.91 4.53 7.45
N GLY A 84 -11.72 4.59 6.14
CA GLY A 84 -11.24 3.47 5.31
C GLY A 84 -9.80 3.01 5.61
N ALA A 85 -9.03 3.76 6.39
CA ALA A 85 -7.75 3.31 6.90
C ALA A 85 -7.87 2.42 8.16
N TRP A 86 -9.09 2.22 8.68
CA TRP A 86 -9.34 1.52 9.94
C TRP A 86 -10.32 0.38 9.73
N ARG A 87 -10.02 -0.79 10.27
CA ARG A 87 -10.87 -1.97 10.15
C ARG A 87 -11.04 -2.69 11.48
N HIS A 88 -12.13 -3.42 11.62
CA HIS A 88 -12.30 -4.38 12.70
C HIS A 88 -11.30 -5.52 12.59
N PHE A 89 -11.05 -6.20 13.71
CA PHE A 89 -10.23 -7.39 13.70
C PHE A 89 -10.88 -8.47 12.84
N ASN A 90 -10.06 -9.14 12.04
CA ASN A 90 -10.49 -10.20 11.16
C ASN A 90 -10.00 -11.58 11.64
N LYS A 91 -10.33 -12.62 10.88
CA LYS A 91 -9.93 -13.99 11.18
C LYS A 91 -8.40 -14.16 11.25
N GLN A 92 -7.66 -13.45 10.40
CA GLN A 92 -6.19 -13.52 10.39
C GLN A 92 -5.59 -12.94 11.68
N ASP A 93 -6.12 -11.84 12.18
CA ASP A 93 -5.68 -11.25 13.45
C ASP A 93 -5.90 -12.21 14.62
N THR A 94 -7.03 -12.92 14.61
CA THR A 94 -7.31 -13.97 15.60
C THR A 94 -6.31 -15.12 15.53
N ILE A 95 -5.95 -15.56 14.32
CA ILE A 95 -4.95 -16.61 14.10
C ILE A 95 -3.58 -16.13 14.59
N CYS A 96 -3.16 -14.92 14.23
CA CYS A 96 -1.89 -14.33 14.65
C CYS A 96 -1.81 -14.18 16.17
N THR A 97 -2.86 -13.69 16.81
CA THR A 97 -2.94 -13.59 18.28
C THR A 97 -2.82 -14.97 18.94
N GLY A 98 -3.51 -15.97 18.39
CA GLY A 98 -3.40 -17.35 18.86
C GLY A 98 -2.00 -17.93 18.70
N ARG A 99 -1.31 -17.56 17.62
CA ARG A 99 0.07 -17.96 17.35
C ARG A 99 1.05 -17.28 18.31
N ALA A 100 0.91 -15.98 18.53
CA ALA A 100 1.72 -15.25 19.51
C ALA A 100 1.72 -15.92 20.88
N ARG A 101 0.53 -16.30 21.37
CA ARG A 101 0.36 -16.97 22.66
C ARG A 101 1.02 -18.36 22.71
N ARG A 102 0.92 -19.15 21.63
CA ARG A 102 1.48 -20.51 21.58
C ARG A 102 3.00 -20.50 21.48
N GLU A 103 3.56 -19.57 20.73
CA GLU A 103 4.99 -19.48 20.41
C GLU A 103 5.74 -18.52 21.35
N LEU A 104 5.00 -17.86 22.26
CA LEU A 104 5.54 -16.82 23.16
C LEU A 104 6.33 -15.76 22.37
N ASN A 105 5.79 -15.38 21.23
CA ASN A 105 6.40 -14.39 20.31
C ASN A 105 5.40 -13.28 20.00
N ASP A 106 5.68 -12.08 20.51
CA ASP A 106 4.83 -10.90 20.35
C ASP A 106 4.91 -10.28 18.95
N ASP A 107 5.86 -10.71 18.10
CA ASP A 107 5.95 -10.25 16.70
C ASP A 107 4.70 -10.59 15.87
N PHE A 108 3.89 -11.53 16.33
CA PHE A 108 2.61 -11.86 15.70
C PHE A 108 1.43 -10.98 16.19
N LEU A 109 1.65 -10.11 17.15
CA LEU A 109 0.61 -9.19 17.64
C LEU A 109 0.56 -7.93 16.78
N LEU A 110 -0.64 -7.36 16.68
CA LEU A 110 -0.79 -6.04 16.11
C LEU A 110 -0.20 -5.00 17.06
N PRO A 111 0.64 -4.06 16.58
CA PRO A 111 1.24 -3.04 17.44
C PRO A 111 0.17 -2.15 18.08
N GLU A 112 0.25 -1.93 19.39
CA GLU A 112 -0.72 -1.10 20.15
C GLU A 112 -0.87 0.30 19.56
N LYS A 113 0.21 0.92 19.07
CA LYS A 113 0.21 2.24 18.41
C LYS A 113 -0.68 2.32 17.17
N ARG A 114 -1.11 1.19 16.62
CA ARG A 114 -1.98 1.07 15.45
C ARG A 114 -3.39 0.64 15.81
N LEU A 115 -3.72 0.64 17.09
CA LEU A 115 -5.04 0.32 17.58
C LEU A 115 -5.77 1.61 17.97
N ARG A 116 -7.04 1.70 17.61
CA ARG A 116 -7.95 2.80 17.98
C ARG A 116 -9.20 2.21 18.60
N THR A 117 -9.58 2.72 19.76
CA THR A 117 -10.85 2.35 20.39
C THR A 117 -11.94 3.26 19.86
N GLU A 118 -13.03 2.68 19.38
CA GLU A 118 -14.23 3.39 18.92
C GLU A 118 -15.48 2.76 19.58
N GLY A 119 -16.02 3.43 20.58
CA GLY A 119 -17.08 2.86 21.42
C GLY A 119 -16.62 1.61 22.17
N ALA A 120 -17.24 0.47 21.90
CA ALA A 120 -16.87 -0.83 22.48
C ALA A 120 -15.86 -1.61 21.61
N ASP A 121 -15.56 -1.13 20.41
CA ASP A 121 -14.75 -1.83 19.42
C ASP A 121 -13.29 -1.36 19.44
N THR A 122 -12.40 -2.24 19.03
CA THR A 122 -11.01 -1.92 18.76
C THR A 122 -10.76 -2.09 17.26
N LEU A 123 -10.29 -1.01 16.63
CA LEU A 123 -9.95 -0.99 15.22
C LEU A 123 -8.43 -1.03 15.06
N TYR A 124 -8.00 -1.66 13.99
CA TYR A 124 -6.60 -1.66 13.54
C TYR A 124 -6.46 -0.83 12.26
N GLY A 125 -5.41 -0.02 12.19
CA GLY A 125 -5.18 0.75 10.97
C GLY A 125 -4.04 1.73 11.05
N GLY A 126 -4.09 2.68 10.13
CA GLY A 126 -3.14 3.77 9.95
C GLY A 126 -3.10 4.20 8.49
N CYS A 127 -2.60 5.39 8.25
CA CYS A 127 -2.42 5.93 6.90
C CYS A 127 -1.23 6.88 6.84
N TYR A 128 -0.81 7.21 5.63
CA TYR A 128 0.21 8.21 5.36
C TYR A 128 -0.46 9.51 4.96
N THR A 129 -0.08 10.61 5.61
CA THR A 129 -0.43 11.94 5.14
C THR A 129 0.32 12.25 3.83
N GLN A 130 -0.17 13.17 3.04
CA GLN A 130 0.56 13.63 1.86
C GLN A 130 1.96 14.17 2.19
N ARG A 131 2.13 14.69 3.40
CA ARG A 131 3.46 15.08 3.91
C ARG A 131 4.36 13.87 4.11
N ASP A 132 3.88 12.81 4.75
CA ASP A 132 4.64 11.57 4.94
C ASP A 132 5.05 10.97 3.60
N ILE A 133 4.12 10.94 2.62
CA ILE A 133 4.42 10.47 1.27
C ILE A 133 5.57 11.27 0.64
N ARG A 134 5.52 12.62 0.68
CA ARG A 134 6.59 13.46 0.12
C ARG A 134 7.93 13.23 0.81
N GLU A 135 7.93 13.04 2.12
CA GLU A 135 9.14 12.72 2.89
C GLU A 135 9.72 11.36 2.47
N ILE A 136 8.89 10.32 2.34
CA ILE A 136 9.29 8.98 1.90
C ILE A 136 9.83 9.00 0.46
N VAL A 137 9.12 9.65 -0.46
CA VAL A 137 9.54 9.77 -1.87
C VAL A 137 10.89 10.50 -1.99
N SER A 138 11.05 11.60 -1.25
CA SER A 138 12.32 12.34 -1.22
C SER A 138 13.46 11.49 -0.64
N TYR A 139 13.18 10.72 0.40
CA TYR A 139 14.14 9.82 1.04
C TYR A 139 14.58 8.68 0.11
N ALA A 140 13.63 8.11 -0.64
CA ALA A 140 13.89 7.09 -1.66
C ALA A 140 14.75 7.66 -2.81
N ALA A 141 14.40 8.84 -3.32
CA ALA A 141 15.12 9.52 -4.40
C ALA A 141 16.59 9.79 -4.03
N ALA A 142 16.87 10.20 -2.79
CA ALA A 142 18.23 10.39 -2.28
C ALA A 142 19.06 9.08 -2.26
N ARG A 143 18.41 7.91 -2.41
CA ARG A 143 19.02 6.58 -2.47
C ARG A 143 19.01 5.98 -3.87
N GLY A 144 18.55 6.72 -4.87
CA GLY A 144 18.39 6.24 -6.25
C GLY A 144 17.29 5.21 -6.39
N ILE A 145 16.25 5.30 -5.56
CA ILE A 145 15.08 4.42 -5.59
C ILE A 145 13.88 5.23 -6.06
N ASP A 146 13.26 4.80 -7.15
CA ASP A 146 11.99 5.32 -7.62
C ASP A 146 10.84 4.61 -6.90
N VAL A 147 9.84 5.38 -6.47
CA VAL A 147 8.64 4.85 -5.81
C VAL A 147 7.51 4.75 -6.81
N ILE A 148 6.94 3.55 -6.93
CA ILE A 148 5.83 3.23 -7.82
C ILE A 148 4.60 3.00 -6.93
N PRO A 149 3.68 3.97 -6.84
CA PRO A 149 2.45 3.79 -6.07
C PRO A 149 1.52 2.83 -6.79
N GLU A 150 0.83 2.00 -6.03
CA GLU A 150 -0.28 1.20 -6.53
C GLU A 150 -1.58 1.62 -5.83
N ILE A 151 -2.58 1.92 -6.65
CA ILE A 151 -3.98 2.04 -6.27
C ILE A 151 -4.72 1.00 -7.09
N ASP A 152 -5.06 -0.11 -6.45
CA ASP A 152 -5.71 -1.23 -7.14
C ASP A 152 -7.13 -0.86 -7.57
N MET A 153 -7.41 -0.99 -8.86
CA MET A 153 -8.69 -0.68 -9.50
C MET A 153 -8.98 -1.68 -10.62
N PRO A 154 -10.22 -2.00 -10.88
CA PRO A 154 -11.47 -1.62 -10.21
C PRO A 154 -11.88 -2.58 -9.08
N GLY A 155 -11.17 -3.67 -8.87
CA GLY A 155 -11.34 -4.59 -7.74
C GLY A 155 -10.66 -4.07 -6.47
N HIS A 156 -10.73 -4.85 -5.39
CA HIS A 156 -10.04 -4.57 -4.12
C HIS A 156 -10.32 -3.18 -3.54
N PHE A 157 -11.57 -2.70 -3.70
CA PHE A 157 -11.97 -1.33 -3.39
C PHE A 157 -12.97 -1.24 -2.23
N LEU A 158 -13.09 -2.29 -1.42
CA LEU A 158 -14.12 -2.40 -0.38
C LEU A 158 -14.08 -1.24 0.60
N GLN A 159 -12.88 -0.83 1.06
CA GLN A 159 -12.74 0.28 2.01
C GLN A 159 -13.26 1.63 1.45
N ALA A 160 -13.10 1.87 0.17
CA ALA A 160 -13.68 3.06 -0.45
C ALA A 160 -15.20 2.90 -0.61
N ILE A 161 -15.67 1.74 -1.06
CA ILE A 161 -17.09 1.46 -1.29
C ILE A 161 -17.90 1.51 0.01
N GLU A 162 -17.37 1.04 1.13
CA GLU A 162 -18.04 1.12 2.43
C GLU A 162 -18.34 2.55 2.88
N HIS A 163 -17.48 3.51 2.51
CA HIS A 163 -17.62 4.91 2.90
C HIS A 163 -18.19 5.79 1.78
N TYR A 164 -18.12 5.32 0.55
CA TYR A 164 -18.69 5.94 -0.65
C TYR A 164 -19.52 4.92 -1.43
N PRO A 165 -20.71 4.48 -0.92
CA PRO A 165 -21.49 3.36 -1.51
C PRO A 165 -21.93 3.57 -2.94
N TRP A 166 -21.94 4.82 -3.42
CA TRP A 166 -22.27 5.16 -4.80
C TRP A 166 -21.20 4.71 -5.81
N LEU A 167 -20.02 4.31 -5.35
CA LEU A 167 -18.94 3.83 -6.21
C LEU A 167 -19.22 2.46 -6.84
N THR A 168 -20.11 1.65 -6.26
CA THR A 168 -20.47 0.34 -6.80
C THR A 168 -21.89 0.32 -7.36
N CYS A 169 -22.13 -0.59 -8.31
CA CYS A 169 -23.46 -0.91 -8.83
C CYS A 169 -24.18 -1.97 -7.99
N PHE A 170 -23.52 -2.58 -7.02
CA PHE A 170 -24.05 -3.67 -6.22
C PHE A 170 -24.62 -3.15 -4.89
N ARG A 171 -25.60 -3.87 -4.36
CA ARG A 171 -26.20 -3.52 -3.08
C ARG A 171 -25.34 -3.97 -1.91
N PRO A 172 -25.31 -3.24 -0.78
CA PRO A 172 -24.52 -3.59 0.40
C PRO A 172 -24.74 -5.03 0.91
N GLU A 173 -25.96 -5.52 0.85
CA GLU A 173 -26.31 -6.88 1.26
C GLU A 173 -25.65 -7.98 0.43
N THR A 174 -25.07 -7.64 -0.72
CA THR A 174 -24.32 -8.58 -1.57
C THR A 174 -22.82 -8.55 -1.28
N TRP A 175 -22.35 -7.65 -0.44
CA TRP A 175 -20.92 -7.52 -0.10
C TRP A 175 -20.46 -8.54 0.96
N SER A 176 -21.41 -9.24 1.57
CA SER A 176 -21.13 -10.12 2.70
C SER A 176 -20.21 -11.28 2.33
N GLU A 177 -19.14 -11.45 3.12
CA GLU A 177 -18.34 -12.68 3.30
C GLU A 177 -17.76 -13.34 2.03
N GLN A 178 -17.86 -12.72 0.86
CA GLN A 178 -17.26 -13.23 -0.36
C GLN A 178 -15.74 -12.96 -0.34
N ALA A 179 -14.98 -13.84 -0.96
CA ALA A 179 -13.53 -13.74 -1.03
C ALA A 179 -13.03 -12.45 -1.72
N PHE A 180 -13.90 -11.77 -2.47
CA PHE A 180 -13.57 -10.59 -3.27
C PHE A 180 -14.63 -9.51 -3.09
N SER A 181 -14.16 -8.25 -3.01
CA SER A 181 -15.04 -7.09 -2.93
C SER A 181 -15.80 -6.84 -4.22
N SER A 182 -16.92 -6.12 -4.12
CA SER A 182 -17.59 -5.58 -5.28
C SER A 182 -16.68 -4.59 -6.01
N PRO A 183 -16.57 -4.67 -7.35
CA PRO A 183 -15.77 -3.72 -8.09
C PRO A 183 -16.45 -2.34 -8.20
N LEU A 184 -15.66 -1.33 -8.55
CA LEU A 184 -16.14 -0.02 -8.96
C LEU A 184 -17.06 -0.13 -10.16
N CYS A 185 -18.10 0.71 -10.19
CA CYS A 185 -19.05 0.77 -11.30
C CYS A 185 -18.53 1.64 -12.45
N LEU A 186 -17.54 1.15 -13.20
CA LEU A 186 -16.85 1.91 -14.25
C LEU A 186 -17.73 2.34 -15.45
N GLY A 187 -18.98 1.88 -15.54
CA GLY A 187 -19.96 2.36 -16.52
C GLY A 187 -20.56 3.74 -16.19
N ARG A 188 -20.18 4.35 -15.06
CA ARG A 188 -20.72 5.64 -14.59
C ARG A 188 -19.67 6.72 -14.63
N ASP A 189 -20.01 7.86 -15.22
CA ASP A 189 -19.09 9.01 -15.36
C ASP A 189 -18.63 9.60 -14.02
N ASP A 190 -19.49 9.56 -13.00
CA ASP A 190 -19.13 10.05 -11.66
C ASP A 190 -18.11 9.15 -10.97
N VAL A 191 -18.15 7.84 -11.21
CA VAL A 191 -17.15 6.87 -10.72
C VAL A 191 -15.83 7.03 -11.45
N LEU A 192 -15.87 7.21 -12.78
CA LEU A 192 -14.66 7.51 -13.55
C LEU A 192 -13.99 8.80 -13.08
N ARG A 193 -14.78 9.85 -12.84
CA ARG A 193 -14.28 11.12 -12.28
C ARG A 193 -13.65 10.94 -10.91
N PHE A 194 -14.24 10.13 -10.04
CA PHE A 194 -13.64 9.79 -8.75
C PHE A 194 -12.25 9.14 -8.91
N CYS A 195 -12.11 8.19 -9.84
CA CYS A 195 -10.81 7.59 -10.13
C CYS A 195 -9.80 8.62 -10.66
N GLU A 196 -10.22 9.48 -11.59
CA GLU A 196 -9.39 10.57 -12.13
C GLU A 196 -8.90 11.50 -11.02
N GLU A 197 -9.79 11.93 -10.13
CA GLU A 197 -9.48 12.84 -9.03
C GLU A 197 -8.52 12.24 -7.98
N ILE A 198 -8.57 10.90 -7.77
CA ILE A 198 -7.59 10.21 -6.97
C ILE A 198 -6.22 10.24 -7.65
N TRP A 199 -6.18 9.88 -8.94
CA TRP A 199 -4.92 9.84 -9.68
C TRP A 199 -4.30 11.23 -9.85
N GLU A 200 -5.08 12.31 -9.97
CA GLU A 200 -4.57 13.67 -9.95
C GLU A 200 -3.76 13.96 -8.68
N GLU A 201 -4.28 13.64 -7.49
CA GLU A 201 -3.53 13.82 -6.24
C GLU A 201 -2.33 12.88 -6.11
N VAL A 202 -2.44 11.63 -6.58
CA VAL A 202 -1.32 10.68 -6.59
C VAL A 202 -0.18 11.16 -7.48
N PHE A 203 -0.48 11.66 -8.69
CA PHE A 203 0.54 12.19 -9.61
C PHE A 203 1.28 13.41 -9.06
N GLU A 204 0.63 14.22 -8.23
CA GLU A 204 1.30 15.33 -7.53
C GLU A 204 2.30 14.86 -6.45
N LEU A 205 2.12 13.65 -5.93
CA LEU A 205 2.93 13.09 -4.85
C LEU A 205 4.10 12.24 -5.34
N PHE A 206 3.95 11.58 -6.49
CA PHE A 206 4.90 10.61 -7.02
C PHE A 206 5.47 11.08 -8.37
N PRO A 207 6.70 11.56 -8.41
CA PRO A 207 7.29 12.16 -9.61
C PRO A 207 7.81 11.14 -10.63
N TYR A 208 7.75 9.84 -10.32
CA TYR A 208 8.22 8.80 -11.23
C TYR A 208 7.21 8.57 -12.36
N GLU A 209 7.70 8.15 -13.54
CA GLU A 209 6.89 8.03 -14.76
C GLU A 209 5.91 6.84 -14.77
N TYR A 210 6.06 5.88 -13.86
CA TYR A 210 5.21 4.70 -13.76
C TYR A 210 4.40 4.70 -12.48
N VAL A 211 3.15 4.28 -12.62
CA VAL A 211 2.24 3.91 -11.53
C VAL A 211 1.70 2.51 -11.78
N HIS A 212 1.22 1.85 -10.75
CA HIS A 212 0.56 0.55 -10.87
C HIS A 212 -0.93 0.71 -10.57
N ILE A 213 -1.77 0.24 -11.48
CA ILE A 213 -3.23 0.36 -11.35
C ILE A 213 -3.90 -0.89 -10.77
N GLY A 214 -3.11 -1.91 -10.40
CA GLY A 214 -3.61 -3.19 -9.94
C GLY A 214 -4.28 -3.98 -11.05
N GLY A 215 -5.57 -4.20 -10.91
CA GLY A 215 -6.39 -4.95 -11.86
C GLY A 215 -6.59 -6.40 -11.42
N ASP A 216 -6.29 -6.70 -10.16
CA ASP A 216 -6.35 -8.04 -9.61
C ASP A 216 -7.79 -8.50 -9.42
N GLU A 217 -8.03 -9.79 -9.67
CA GLU A 217 -9.20 -10.58 -9.27
C GLU A 217 -10.57 -9.94 -9.57
N VAL A 218 -10.66 -9.13 -10.60
CA VAL A 218 -11.91 -8.47 -10.98
C VAL A 218 -12.91 -9.51 -11.48
N ASN A 219 -14.04 -9.62 -10.82
CA ASN A 219 -15.11 -10.50 -11.27
C ASN A 219 -15.77 -9.95 -12.55
N THR A 220 -15.30 -10.41 -13.70
CA THR A 220 -15.75 -9.95 -15.03
C THR A 220 -17.22 -10.26 -15.32
N VAL A 221 -17.83 -11.22 -14.63
CA VAL A 221 -19.28 -11.49 -14.73
C VAL A 221 -20.08 -10.27 -14.26
N SER A 222 -19.56 -9.52 -13.31
CA SER A 222 -20.17 -8.29 -12.82
C SER A 222 -20.28 -7.20 -13.90
N TYR A 223 -19.33 -7.15 -14.85
CA TYR A 223 -19.36 -6.19 -15.96
C TYR A 223 -20.21 -6.63 -17.15
N THR A 224 -20.39 -7.92 -17.37
CA THR A 224 -21.27 -8.42 -18.43
C THR A 224 -22.75 -8.12 -18.16
N HIS A 225 -23.15 -8.09 -16.89
CA HIS A 225 -24.52 -7.70 -16.51
C HIS A 225 -24.79 -6.20 -16.66
N LEU A 226 -23.78 -5.33 -16.49
CA LEU A 226 -23.92 -3.89 -16.66
C LEU A 226 -24.22 -3.51 -18.12
N ARG A 227 -23.59 -4.16 -19.09
CA ARG A 227 -23.87 -3.95 -20.52
C ARG A 227 -25.23 -4.44 -20.95
N ALA A 228 -25.82 -5.41 -20.26
CA ALA A 228 -27.15 -5.95 -20.59
C ALA A 228 -28.30 -5.02 -20.17
N HIS A 229 -28.06 -4.01 -19.35
CA HIS A 229 -29.06 -3.03 -18.92
C HIS A 229 -28.99 -1.69 -19.67
N GLU A 230 -27.99 -1.49 -20.54
CA GLU A 230 -27.83 -0.30 -21.38
C GLU A 230 -28.35 -0.45 -22.80
N THR A 231 -28.94 -1.60 -23.16
CA THR A 231 -29.65 -1.85 -24.43
C THR A 231 -31.11 -2.10 -24.15
#